data_9fa2e446b83212ba0255ec2ba8de8ec8
#
_entry.id   9fa2e446b83212ba0255ec2ba8de8ec8
#
_cell.length_a   1.000
_cell.length_b   1.000
_cell.length_c   1.000
_cell.angle_alpha   90.00
_cell.angle_beta   90.00
_cell.angle_gamma   90.00
#
_symmetry.space_group_name_H-M   'P 1'
#
loop_
_entity.id
_entity.type
_entity.pdbx_description
1 polymer ?
#
loop_
_entity_poly.entity_id
_entity_poly.type
_entity_poly.pdbx_seq_one_letter_code
_entity_poly.pdbx_strand_id
1 'polypeptide(L)'
;MRILFLIYHGFSEHSGISKKIHYQVKGLRENGHDVRLCYYDFNSEGHRCRYVNGDIIKDYGSGSWAAIRQRIDYSCIYDYCVREGIEFVYARCFQNANPWLITFFKKLRKAGINAVTEIPTYPYDQEFKNFEWKMRMGLKVDQLFRKKLYQQMDALVTFSDAERIFGQRTIRISNGVDFDSIPLLNNDNVNGNDNGNGVHRALHLIGVAEVHPWHGFDRLVAGLGEYKGETPVYFHIVGGVHPNHMNNVFLPLIEKYHIKDNVIFHGTLFGDELTKVFNQCQFAIGSLGRHRSGITVIKTLKNREYATRGIPFIYSEQDSDFDHQPYVLKAPADESPIDIQQIIDFIDRFSMNPEDIRKTVEHLTWKIQMQRVIETIVKL
;
A
#
# COMPACT_ATOMS: atom_id res chain seq x y z
N MET A 1 10.08 -17.57 -17.83
CA MET A 1 8.63 -17.74 -18.07
C MET A 1 8.07 -16.51 -18.75
N ARG A 2 7.05 -16.69 -19.61
CA ARG A 2 6.20 -15.59 -20.13
C ARG A 2 5.02 -15.40 -19.19
N ILE A 3 4.91 -14.20 -18.61
CA ILE A 3 3.94 -13.89 -17.55
C ILE A 3 3.00 -12.79 -18.03
N LEU A 4 1.68 -12.99 -17.86
CA LEU A 4 0.71 -11.91 -17.94
C LEU A 4 0.40 -11.38 -16.55
N PHE A 5 0.74 -10.11 -16.30
CA PHE A 5 0.32 -9.39 -15.09
C PHE A 5 -1.01 -8.68 -15.39
N LEU A 6 -2.10 -9.17 -14.81
CA LEU A 6 -3.47 -8.78 -15.15
C LEU A 6 -4.10 -7.92 -14.05
N ILE A 7 -4.50 -6.69 -14.40
CA ILE A 7 -5.24 -5.79 -13.52
C ILE A 7 -6.55 -5.32 -14.17
N TYR A 8 -7.46 -4.80 -13.36
CA TYR A 8 -8.82 -4.42 -13.76
C TYR A 8 -9.11 -2.92 -13.62
N HIS A 9 -8.08 -2.11 -13.68
CA HIS A 9 -8.15 -0.64 -13.65
C HIS A 9 -6.99 -0.06 -14.47
N GLY A 10 -7.06 1.23 -14.75
CA GLY A 10 -5.96 2.00 -15.34
C GLY A 10 -4.95 2.46 -14.30
N PHE A 11 -4.01 3.27 -14.75
CA PHE A 11 -2.98 3.85 -13.91
C PHE A 11 -3.26 5.31 -13.59
N SER A 12 -2.82 5.74 -12.41
CA SER A 12 -2.77 7.13 -12.00
C SER A 12 -1.38 7.43 -11.46
N GLU A 13 -0.77 8.51 -11.91
CA GLU A 13 0.59 8.93 -11.49
C GLU A 13 0.70 9.14 -9.97
N HIS A 14 -0.41 9.51 -9.34
CA HIS A 14 -0.46 9.81 -7.90
C HIS A 14 -0.85 8.62 -7.04
N SER A 15 -1.13 7.47 -7.64
CA SER A 15 -1.59 6.28 -6.90
C SER A 15 -0.43 5.42 -6.40
N GLY A 16 -0.34 5.21 -5.09
CA GLY A 16 0.57 4.22 -4.48
C GLY A 16 0.33 2.80 -5.00
N ILE A 17 -0.92 2.48 -5.39
CA ILE A 17 -1.27 1.18 -6.00
C ILE A 17 -0.64 1.06 -7.40
N SER A 18 -0.69 2.13 -8.20
CA SER A 18 -0.05 2.15 -9.53
C SER A 18 1.46 1.94 -9.42
N LYS A 19 2.12 2.65 -8.52
CA LYS A 19 3.56 2.47 -8.23
C LYS A 19 3.88 1.04 -7.78
N LYS A 20 3.09 0.49 -6.86
CA LYS A 20 3.23 -0.90 -6.41
C LYS A 20 3.19 -1.89 -7.58
N ILE A 21 2.23 -1.76 -8.49
CA ILE A 21 2.08 -2.65 -9.65
C ILE A 21 3.31 -2.57 -10.56
N HIS A 22 3.79 -1.36 -10.86
CA HIS A 22 5.01 -1.18 -11.66
C HIS A 22 6.23 -1.82 -11.00
N TYR A 23 6.39 -1.69 -9.69
CA TYR A 23 7.49 -2.32 -8.96
C TYR A 23 7.37 -3.85 -8.90
N GLN A 24 6.15 -4.40 -8.80
CA GLN A 24 5.94 -5.85 -8.89
C GLN A 24 6.34 -6.37 -10.28
N VAL A 25 5.93 -5.68 -11.36
CA VAL A 25 6.31 -6.01 -12.73
C VAL A 25 7.83 -5.87 -12.93
N LYS A 26 8.45 -4.81 -12.40
CA LYS A 26 9.92 -4.62 -12.41
C LYS A 26 10.61 -5.80 -11.72
N GLY A 27 10.16 -6.17 -10.51
CA GLY A 27 10.74 -7.28 -9.75
C GLY A 27 10.64 -8.63 -10.48
N LEU A 28 9.53 -8.91 -11.17
CA LEU A 28 9.43 -10.11 -12.03
C LEU A 28 10.41 -10.06 -13.20
N ARG A 29 10.56 -8.91 -13.85
CA ARG A 29 11.53 -8.73 -14.96
C ARG A 29 12.97 -8.87 -14.51
N GLU A 30 13.33 -8.33 -13.35
CA GLU A 30 14.65 -8.47 -12.72
C GLU A 30 14.97 -9.94 -12.34
N ASN A 31 13.97 -10.77 -12.17
CA ASN A 31 14.10 -12.23 -12.01
C ASN A 31 14.20 -12.98 -13.35
N GLY A 32 14.34 -12.27 -14.48
CA GLY A 32 14.54 -12.87 -15.79
C GLY A 32 13.26 -13.35 -16.49
N HIS A 33 12.07 -12.84 -16.09
CA HIS A 33 10.81 -13.20 -16.72
C HIS A 33 10.40 -12.19 -17.79
N ASP A 34 9.77 -12.67 -18.89
CA ASP A 34 9.11 -11.83 -19.89
C ASP A 34 7.71 -11.48 -19.38
N VAL A 35 7.52 -10.25 -18.91
CA VAL A 35 6.28 -9.82 -18.25
C VAL A 35 5.50 -8.85 -19.13
N ARG A 36 4.27 -9.24 -19.46
CA ARG A 36 3.29 -8.45 -20.19
C ARG A 36 2.26 -7.88 -19.21
N LEU A 37 2.13 -6.54 -19.17
CA LEU A 37 1.20 -5.86 -18.27
C LEU A 37 -0.13 -5.61 -18.98
N CYS A 38 -1.20 -6.27 -18.52
CA CYS A 38 -2.55 -6.14 -19.06
C CYS A 38 -3.44 -5.32 -18.12
N TYR A 39 -4.03 -4.22 -18.64
CA TYR A 39 -4.82 -3.28 -17.87
C TYR A 39 -5.99 -2.69 -18.67
N TYR A 40 -6.91 -2.00 -17.99
CA TYR A 40 -7.97 -1.20 -18.60
C TYR A 40 -7.60 0.27 -18.59
N ASP A 41 -7.92 0.97 -19.69
CA ASP A 41 -7.85 2.43 -19.71
C ASP A 41 -8.78 2.99 -20.80
N PHE A 42 -8.86 4.31 -20.89
CA PHE A 42 -9.53 5.02 -21.96
C PHE A 42 -8.50 5.42 -23.03
N ASN A 43 -8.89 5.31 -24.32
CA ASN A 43 -8.09 5.85 -25.40
C ASN A 43 -8.36 7.36 -25.57
N SER A 44 -7.70 7.98 -26.56
CA SER A 44 -7.85 9.41 -26.89
C SER A 44 -9.27 9.81 -27.33
N GLU A 45 -10.09 8.85 -27.77
CA GLU A 45 -11.48 9.04 -28.18
C GLU A 45 -12.47 8.84 -27.01
N GLY A 46 -11.94 8.53 -25.80
CA GLY A 46 -12.75 8.23 -24.63
C GLY A 46 -13.39 6.84 -24.64
N HIS A 47 -12.93 5.95 -25.53
CA HIS A 47 -13.37 4.55 -25.54
C HIS A 47 -12.70 3.75 -24.42
N ARG A 48 -13.43 2.82 -23.85
CA ARG A 48 -12.91 1.85 -22.89
C ARG A 48 -12.12 0.78 -23.62
N CYS A 49 -10.84 0.65 -23.31
CA CYS A 49 -9.96 -0.28 -23.97
C CYS A 49 -9.29 -1.25 -23.00
N ARG A 50 -8.89 -2.40 -23.51
CA ARG A 50 -7.97 -3.31 -22.88
C ARG A 50 -6.61 -3.17 -23.53
N TYR A 51 -5.60 -2.92 -22.72
CA TYR A 51 -4.21 -2.75 -23.14
C TYR A 51 -3.33 -3.90 -22.71
N VAL A 52 -2.30 -4.18 -23.50
CA VAL A 52 -1.14 -4.97 -23.06
C VAL A 52 0.12 -4.22 -23.45
N ASN A 53 0.96 -3.87 -22.48
CA ASN A 53 2.19 -3.08 -22.64
C ASN A 53 2.01 -1.77 -23.42
N GLY A 54 0.83 -1.15 -23.40
CA GLY A 54 0.52 0.08 -24.15
C GLY A 54 -0.26 -0.15 -25.45
N ASP A 55 -0.28 -1.37 -25.99
CA ASP A 55 -1.03 -1.70 -27.20
C ASP A 55 -2.48 -2.09 -26.88
N ILE A 56 -3.42 -1.57 -27.66
CA ILE A 56 -4.85 -1.91 -27.55
C ILE A 56 -5.08 -3.31 -28.11
N ILE A 57 -5.49 -4.25 -27.25
CA ILE A 57 -5.91 -5.60 -27.69
C ILE A 57 -7.42 -5.72 -27.87
N LYS A 58 -8.20 -4.79 -27.29
CA LYS A 58 -9.65 -4.71 -27.47
C LYS A 58 -10.16 -3.31 -27.19
N ASP A 59 -10.94 -2.79 -28.12
CA ASP A 59 -11.77 -1.58 -27.96
C ASP A 59 -13.22 -2.02 -27.71
N TYR A 60 -13.81 -1.55 -26.60
CA TYR A 60 -15.21 -1.82 -26.22
C TYR A 60 -16.14 -0.67 -26.63
N GLY A 61 -15.60 0.47 -27.10
CA GLY A 61 -16.33 1.69 -27.36
C GLY A 61 -16.62 2.51 -26.10
N SER A 62 -17.67 3.31 -26.16
CA SER A 62 -18.10 4.21 -25.08
C SER A 62 -19.47 3.82 -24.50
N GLY A 63 -19.85 4.50 -23.41
CA GLY A 63 -21.17 4.36 -22.77
C GLY A 63 -21.33 3.12 -21.88
N SER A 64 -22.57 2.87 -21.43
CA SER A 64 -22.88 1.86 -20.42
C SER A 64 -22.69 0.43 -20.91
N TRP A 65 -22.96 0.15 -22.17
CA TRP A 65 -22.74 -1.18 -22.76
C TRP A 65 -21.26 -1.53 -22.86
N ALA A 66 -20.41 -0.56 -23.21
CA ALA A 66 -18.96 -0.75 -23.19
C ALA A 66 -18.46 -1.07 -21.77
N ALA A 67 -18.98 -0.39 -20.75
CA ALA A 67 -18.65 -0.64 -19.36
C ALA A 67 -19.06 -2.06 -18.90
N ILE A 68 -20.19 -2.58 -19.37
CA ILE A 68 -20.62 -3.95 -19.09
C ILE A 68 -19.70 -4.95 -19.81
N ARG A 69 -19.49 -4.77 -21.12
CA ARG A 69 -18.64 -5.69 -21.93
C ARG A 69 -17.23 -5.77 -21.35
N GLN A 70 -16.64 -4.64 -20.99
CA GLN A 70 -15.32 -4.59 -20.37
C GLN A 70 -15.20 -5.50 -19.12
N ARG A 71 -16.30 -5.65 -18.36
CA ARG A 71 -16.35 -6.43 -17.11
C ARG A 71 -16.63 -7.92 -17.31
N ILE A 72 -17.21 -8.31 -18.44
CA ILE A 72 -17.65 -9.69 -18.67
C ILE A 72 -16.93 -10.39 -19.83
N ASP A 73 -16.31 -9.64 -20.75
CA ASP A 73 -15.58 -10.19 -21.88
C ASP A 73 -14.09 -10.34 -21.57
N TYR A 74 -13.67 -11.56 -21.34
CA TYR A 74 -12.27 -11.96 -21.13
C TYR A 74 -11.69 -12.73 -22.32
N SER A 75 -12.42 -12.85 -23.44
CA SER A 75 -12.01 -13.64 -24.60
C SER A 75 -10.70 -13.11 -25.18
N CYS A 76 -10.58 -11.80 -25.37
CA CYS A 76 -9.38 -11.18 -25.91
C CYS A 76 -8.12 -11.42 -25.05
N ILE A 77 -8.28 -11.57 -23.72
CA ILE A 77 -7.17 -11.88 -22.83
C ILE A 77 -6.77 -13.33 -22.98
N TYR A 78 -7.76 -14.25 -23.05
CA TYR A 78 -7.50 -15.67 -23.25
C TYR A 78 -6.81 -15.92 -24.59
N ASP A 79 -7.34 -15.32 -25.67
CA ASP A 79 -6.77 -15.44 -27.02
C ASP A 79 -5.34 -14.88 -27.07
N TYR A 80 -5.10 -13.76 -26.37
CA TYR A 80 -3.76 -13.20 -26.20
C TYR A 80 -2.84 -14.20 -25.49
N CYS A 81 -3.27 -14.77 -24.35
CA CYS A 81 -2.46 -15.73 -23.59
C CYS A 81 -2.04 -16.94 -24.44
N VAL A 82 -2.97 -17.49 -25.22
CA VAL A 82 -2.69 -18.65 -26.09
C VAL A 82 -1.75 -18.26 -27.22
N ARG A 83 -2.02 -17.15 -27.92
CA ARG A 83 -1.23 -16.69 -29.07
C ARG A 83 0.21 -16.37 -28.68
N GLU A 84 0.41 -15.69 -27.55
CA GLU A 84 1.74 -15.27 -27.09
C GLU A 84 2.46 -16.33 -26.25
N GLY A 85 1.84 -17.49 -26.03
CA GLY A 85 2.42 -18.57 -25.23
C GLY A 85 2.68 -18.18 -23.78
N ILE A 86 1.70 -17.48 -23.16
CA ILE A 86 1.77 -17.15 -21.72
C ILE A 86 1.72 -18.44 -20.90
N GLU A 87 2.64 -18.59 -19.97
CA GLU A 87 2.78 -19.76 -19.10
C GLU A 87 2.16 -19.51 -17.71
N PHE A 88 2.10 -18.25 -17.29
CA PHE A 88 1.65 -17.87 -15.95
C PHE A 88 0.88 -16.54 -15.97
N VAL A 89 -0.26 -16.49 -15.25
CA VAL A 89 -1.06 -15.29 -15.06
C VAL A 89 -1.02 -14.86 -13.58
N TYR A 90 -0.43 -13.71 -13.31
CA TYR A 90 -0.52 -13.02 -12.03
C TYR A 90 -1.66 -12.01 -12.09
N ALA A 91 -2.77 -12.26 -11.43
CA ALA A 91 -3.93 -11.40 -11.48
C ALA A 91 -4.13 -10.59 -10.19
N ARG A 92 -4.78 -9.44 -10.30
CA ARG A 92 -5.31 -8.68 -9.17
C ARG A 92 -6.82 -8.53 -9.36
N CYS A 93 -7.55 -9.64 -9.21
CA CYS A 93 -9.00 -9.69 -9.42
C CYS A 93 -9.84 -9.58 -8.12
N PHE A 94 -9.26 -9.00 -7.10
CA PHE A 94 -9.89 -8.67 -5.83
C PHE A 94 -11.22 -7.93 -6.05
N GLN A 95 -12.30 -8.42 -5.41
CA GLN A 95 -13.68 -7.92 -5.53
C GLN A 95 -14.31 -7.96 -6.93
N ASN A 96 -13.78 -8.77 -7.82
CA ASN A 96 -14.27 -8.91 -9.18
C ASN A 96 -14.84 -10.30 -9.50
N ALA A 97 -15.12 -11.12 -8.49
CA ALA A 97 -15.62 -12.46 -8.71
C ALA A 97 -16.99 -12.43 -9.39
N ASN A 98 -17.05 -13.08 -10.57
CA ASN A 98 -18.24 -13.22 -11.38
C ASN A 98 -18.17 -14.49 -12.25
N PRO A 99 -19.28 -14.97 -12.83
CA PRO A 99 -19.30 -16.19 -13.62
C PRO A 99 -18.37 -16.19 -14.87
N TRP A 100 -18.22 -15.03 -15.51
CA TRP A 100 -17.37 -14.90 -16.72
C TRP A 100 -15.91 -14.99 -16.35
N LEU A 101 -15.49 -14.36 -15.23
CA LEU A 101 -14.13 -14.45 -14.72
C LEU A 101 -13.79 -15.89 -14.28
N ILE A 102 -14.73 -16.59 -13.64
CA ILE A 102 -14.59 -18.02 -13.31
C ILE A 102 -14.34 -18.82 -14.57
N THR A 103 -15.13 -18.57 -15.63
CA THR A 103 -14.99 -19.27 -16.91
C THR A 103 -13.64 -18.98 -17.57
N PHE A 104 -13.16 -17.75 -17.48
CA PHE A 104 -11.84 -17.36 -17.99
C PHE A 104 -10.72 -18.14 -17.30
N PHE A 105 -10.65 -18.16 -15.97
CA PHE A 105 -9.61 -18.91 -15.24
C PHE A 105 -9.74 -20.42 -15.44
N LYS A 106 -10.96 -20.94 -15.57
CA LYS A 106 -11.18 -22.34 -15.93
C LYS A 106 -10.63 -22.69 -17.32
N LYS A 107 -10.72 -21.77 -18.29
CA LYS A 107 -10.11 -21.95 -19.63
C LYS A 107 -8.58 -21.91 -19.54
N LEU A 108 -7.98 -20.97 -18.79
CA LEU A 108 -6.53 -20.91 -18.57
C LEU A 108 -6.02 -22.24 -18.00
N ARG A 109 -6.64 -22.72 -16.93
CA ARG A 109 -6.27 -24.00 -16.31
C ARG A 109 -6.36 -25.18 -17.27
N LYS A 110 -7.39 -25.24 -18.13
CA LYS A 110 -7.52 -26.28 -19.17
C LYS A 110 -6.44 -26.18 -20.23
N ALA A 111 -5.93 -24.98 -20.50
CA ALA A 111 -4.83 -24.74 -21.42
C ALA A 111 -3.44 -24.96 -20.78
N GLY A 112 -3.37 -25.41 -19.52
CA GLY A 112 -2.11 -25.61 -18.80
C GLY A 112 -1.43 -24.31 -18.36
N ILE A 113 -2.16 -23.18 -18.34
CA ILE A 113 -1.64 -21.89 -17.92
C ILE A 113 -1.89 -21.73 -16.41
N ASN A 114 -0.83 -21.66 -15.64
CA ASN A 114 -0.91 -21.45 -14.19
C ASN A 114 -1.44 -20.05 -13.86
N ALA A 115 -2.16 -19.91 -12.75
CA ALA A 115 -2.70 -18.63 -12.37
C ALA A 115 -2.75 -18.42 -10.85
N VAL A 116 -2.40 -17.22 -10.41
CA VAL A 116 -2.63 -16.75 -9.04
C VAL A 116 -3.41 -15.44 -9.04
N THR A 117 -4.04 -15.11 -7.91
CA THR A 117 -4.56 -13.76 -7.71
C THR A 117 -4.07 -13.17 -6.40
N GLU A 118 -3.76 -11.88 -6.42
CA GLU A 118 -3.40 -11.11 -5.24
C GLU A 118 -4.65 -10.65 -4.49
N ILE A 119 -4.69 -10.90 -3.18
CA ILE A 119 -5.65 -10.35 -2.24
C ILE A 119 -4.89 -9.39 -1.32
N PRO A 120 -4.99 -8.07 -1.56
CA PRO A 120 -4.15 -7.08 -0.89
C PRO A 120 -4.44 -6.92 0.60
N THR A 121 -5.68 -7.19 1.03
CA THR A 121 -6.12 -7.12 2.43
C THR A 121 -7.04 -8.29 2.74
N TYR A 122 -6.86 -8.92 3.89
CA TYR A 122 -7.73 -10.00 4.35
C TYR A 122 -7.82 -9.99 5.89
N PRO A 123 -9.04 -10.12 6.45
CA PRO A 123 -10.36 -10.11 5.80
C PRO A 123 -10.75 -8.71 5.31
N TYR A 124 -11.39 -8.60 4.12
CA TYR A 124 -11.70 -7.30 3.50
C TYR A 124 -13.18 -6.88 3.58
N ASP A 125 -14.06 -7.78 3.99
CA ASP A 125 -15.50 -7.51 3.98
C ASP A 125 -15.91 -6.32 4.85
N GLN A 126 -15.13 -6.02 5.90
CA GLN A 126 -15.41 -4.92 6.82
C GLN A 126 -15.04 -3.54 6.25
N GLU A 127 -14.03 -3.47 5.41
CA GLU A 127 -13.59 -2.21 4.78
C GLU A 127 -14.72 -1.55 3.96
N PHE A 128 -15.65 -2.35 3.43
CA PHE A 128 -16.70 -1.90 2.50
C PHE A 128 -18.08 -1.74 3.13
N LYS A 129 -18.23 -1.94 4.44
CA LYS A 129 -19.54 -1.78 5.11
C LYS A 129 -20.12 -0.37 4.99
N ASN A 130 -19.25 0.64 5.00
CA ASN A 130 -19.61 2.05 5.01
C ASN A 130 -19.54 2.72 3.62
N PHE A 131 -19.30 1.94 2.55
CA PHE A 131 -19.25 2.48 1.20
C PHE A 131 -20.64 2.63 0.57
N GLU A 132 -20.69 3.37 -0.55
CA GLU A 132 -21.90 3.57 -1.34
C GLU A 132 -22.59 2.25 -1.72
N TRP A 133 -23.90 2.28 -1.89
CA TRP A 133 -24.72 1.10 -2.16
C TRP A 133 -24.27 0.27 -3.37
N LYS A 134 -23.74 0.94 -4.43
CA LYS A 134 -23.21 0.26 -5.63
C LYS A 134 -22.02 -0.64 -5.30
N MET A 135 -21.09 -0.16 -4.48
CA MET A 135 -19.93 -0.94 -4.04
C MET A 135 -20.34 -2.10 -3.12
N ARG A 136 -21.35 -1.86 -2.25
CA ARG A 136 -21.91 -2.91 -1.39
C ARG A 136 -22.60 -4.03 -2.20
N MET A 137 -23.27 -3.66 -3.31
CA MET A 137 -23.85 -4.65 -4.24
C MET A 137 -22.76 -5.44 -4.94
N GLY A 138 -21.69 -4.78 -5.40
CA GLY A 138 -20.52 -5.46 -5.97
C GLY A 138 -19.90 -6.47 -5.00
N LEU A 139 -19.74 -6.10 -3.72
CA LEU A 139 -19.25 -7.00 -2.68
C LEU A 139 -20.16 -8.22 -2.47
N LYS A 140 -21.49 -8.06 -2.51
CA LYS A 140 -22.43 -9.20 -2.41
C LYS A 140 -22.27 -10.16 -3.58
N VAL A 141 -22.10 -9.64 -4.80
CA VAL A 141 -21.82 -10.48 -5.98
C VAL A 141 -20.48 -11.20 -5.82
N ASP A 142 -19.45 -10.51 -5.39
CA ASP A 142 -18.15 -11.11 -5.09
C ASP A 142 -18.28 -12.26 -4.07
N GLN A 143 -18.99 -12.03 -2.96
CA GLN A 143 -19.21 -13.03 -1.92
C GLN A 143 -19.88 -14.32 -2.45
N LEU A 144 -20.78 -14.21 -3.42
CA LEU A 144 -21.43 -15.37 -4.05
C LEU A 144 -20.50 -16.20 -4.92
N PHE A 145 -19.55 -15.55 -5.57
CA PHE A 145 -18.72 -16.20 -6.59
C PHE A 145 -17.26 -16.40 -6.21
N ARG A 146 -16.71 -15.64 -5.25
CA ARG A 146 -15.28 -15.62 -4.92
C ARG A 146 -14.71 -16.99 -4.56
N LYS A 147 -15.43 -17.81 -3.79
CA LYS A 147 -14.98 -19.17 -3.44
C LYS A 147 -14.81 -20.05 -4.70
N LYS A 148 -15.76 -19.99 -5.63
CA LYS A 148 -15.69 -20.72 -6.91
C LYS A 148 -14.59 -20.18 -7.81
N LEU A 149 -14.38 -18.86 -7.82
CA LEU A 149 -13.32 -18.22 -8.59
C LEU A 149 -11.95 -18.67 -8.11
N TYR A 150 -11.71 -18.57 -6.80
CA TYR A 150 -10.38 -18.85 -6.25
C TYR A 150 -10.01 -20.35 -6.33
N GLN A 151 -10.99 -21.24 -6.39
CA GLN A 151 -10.76 -22.65 -6.68
C GLN A 151 -10.24 -22.94 -8.11
N GLN A 152 -10.33 -21.97 -9.03
CA GLN A 152 -9.75 -22.13 -10.38
C GLN A 152 -8.28 -21.73 -10.46
N MET A 153 -7.73 -21.17 -9.38
CA MET A 153 -6.36 -20.68 -9.29
C MET A 153 -5.47 -21.68 -8.55
N ASP A 154 -4.18 -21.66 -8.81
CA ASP A 154 -3.22 -22.55 -8.16
C ASP A 154 -2.97 -22.15 -6.71
N ALA A 155 -2.94 -20.83 -6.44
CA ALA A 155 -2.84 -20.26 -5.11
C ALA A 155 -3.35 -18.81 -5.08
N LEU A 156 -3.48 -18.24 -3.86
CA LEU A 156 -3.75 -16.83 -3.63
C LEU A 156 -2.51 -16.16 -3.05
N VAL A 157 -2.11 -15.05 -3.61
CA VAL A 157 -1.04 -14.22 -3.03
C VAL A 157 -1.64 -13.30 -1.98
N THR A 158 -1.10 -13.28 -0.77
CA THR A 158 -1.60 -12.45 0.32
C THR A 158 -0.47 -11.80 1.12
N PHE A 159 -0.78 -10.66 1.71
CA PHE A 159 0.09 -9.92 2.65
C PHE A 159 -0.28 -10.18 4.11
N SER A 160 -1.25 -11.06 4.35
CA SER A 160 -1.63 -11.54 5.67
C SER A 160 -0.95 -12.87 5.99
N ASP A 161 -1.01 -13.29 7.25
CA ASP A 161 -0.45 -14.57 7.70
C ASP A 161 -1.41 -15.76 7.50
N ALA A 162 -2.57 -15.53 6.85
CA ALA A 162 -3.57 -16.55 6.59
C ALA A 162 -3.01 -17.66 5.67
N GLU A 163 -3.03 -18.91 6.12
CA GLU A 163 -2.58 -20.07 5.33
C GLU A 163 -3.57 -20.47 4.25
N ARG A 164 -4.85 -20.17 4.48
CA ARG A 164 -5.93 -20.40 3.52
C ARG A 164 -6.89 -19.22 3.50
N ILE A 165 -7.31 -18.82 2.31
CA ILE A 165 -8.32 -17.79 2.08
C ILE A 165 -9.41 -18.39 1.20
N PHE A 166 -10.65 -18.34 1.66
CA PHE A 166 -11.83 -18.93 0.99
C PHE A 166 -11.65 -20.39 0.56
N GLY A 167 -10.86 -21.15 1.33
CA GLY A 167 -10.57 -22.56 1.09
C GLY A 167 -9.38 -22.85 0.16
N GLN A 168 -8.81 -21.81 -0.49
CA GLN A 168 -7.62 -21.95 -1.32
C GLN A 168 -6.36 -21.67 -0.50
N ARG A 169 -5.25 -22.37 -0.82
CA ARG A 169 -3.93 -22.15 -0.22
C ARG A 169 -3.40 -20.75 -0.58
N THR A 170 -2.54 -20.22 0.27
CA THR A 170 -1.95 -18.91 0.08
C THR A 170 -0.44 -18.98 -0.16
N ILE A 171 0.06 -18.00 -0.90
CA ILE A 171 1.48 -17.63 -0.96
C ILE A 171 1.61 -16.34 -0.16
N ARG A 172 2.21 -16.44 1.02
CA ARG A 172 2.38 -15.32 1.93
C ARG A 172 3.63 -14.53 1.54
N ILE A 173 3.44 -13.28 1.19
CA ILE A 173 4.50 -12.33 0.88
C ILE A 173 4.33 -11.06 1.69
N SER A 174 5.33 -10.21 1.69
CA SER A 174 5.22 -8.85 2.20
C SER A 174 5.02 -7.85 1.07
N ASN A 175 4.51 -6.67 1.39
CA ASN A 175 4.67 -5.54 0.49
C ASN A 175 6.17 -5.26 0.31
N GLY A 176 6.56 -5.09 -0.93
CA GLY A 176 7.95 -4.85 -1.29
C GLY A 176 8.28 -3.37 -1.36
N VAL A 177 9.56 -3.12 -1.46
CA VAL A 177 10.12 -1.80 -1.74
C VAL A 177 10.93 -1.82 -3.04
N ASP A 178 11.07 -0.66 -3.66
CA ASP A 178 12.02 -0.42 -4.73
C ASP A 178 13.11 0.53 -4.21
N PHE A 179 14.27 -0.03 -3.87
CA PHE A 179 15.38 0.73 -3.27
C PHE A 179 15.90 1.83 -4.18
N ASP A 180 15.84 1.64 -5.50
CA ASP A 180 16.34 2.63 -6.47
C ASP A 180 15.51 3.92 -6.47
N SER A 181 14.22 3.80 -6.13
CA SER A 181 13.26 4.91 -6.14
C SER A 181 13.12 5.64 -4.81
N ILE A 182 13.65 5.07 -3.73
CA ILE A 182 13.52 5.61 -2.37
C ILE A 182 14.91 6.03 -1.86
N PRO A 183 15.22 7.34 -1.83
CA PRO A 183 16.50 7.81 -1.32
C PRO A 183 16.61 7.57 0.19
N LEU A 184 17.83 7.33 0.62
CA LEU A 184 18.18 7.32 2.03
C LEU A 184 18.11 8.74 2.60
N LEU A 185 17.79 8.89 3.88
CA LEU A 185 17.87 10.18 4.56
C LEU A 185 19.33 10.66 4.63
N ASN A 186 19.54 11.97 4.46
CA ASN A 186 20.82 12.58 4.70
C ASN A 186 21.12 12.65 6.19
N ASN A 187 22.26 12.10 6.59
CA ASN A 187 22.69 12.04 8.00
C ASN A 187 22.88 13.40 8.68
N ASP A 188 23.02 14.49 7.93
CA ASP A 188 23.34 15.82 8.45
C ASP A 188 22.29 16.36 9.46
N ASN A 189 21.06 15.84 9.40
CA ASN A 189 19.94 16.28 10.24
C ASN A 189 19.60 15.29 11.38
N VAL A 190 20.08 14.07 11.35
CA VAL A 190 19.83 13.04 12.38
C VAL A 190 20.80 13.20 13.55
N ASN A 191 22.05 13.58 13.27
CA ASN A 191 23.14 13.73 14.24
C ASN A 191 23.41 15.18 14.63
N GLY A 192 22.40 16.05 14.64
CA GLY A 192 22.59 17.43 15.12
C GLY A 192 23.09 17.42 16.56
N ASN A 193 24.41 17.44 16.73
CA ASN A 193 25.06 17.62 18.01
C ASN A 193 24.41 18.80 18.75
N ASP A 194 24.05 18.57 19.99
CA ASP A 194 23.76 19.58 20.99
C ASP A 194 24.89 20.61 20.93
N ASN A 195 24.61 21.80 20.41
CA ASN A 195 25.57 22.90 20.35
C ASN A 195 25.84 23.52 21.75
N GLY A 196 25.67 22.74 22.81
CA GLY A 196 26.10 23.13 24.17
C GLY A 196 25.35 24.30 24.80
N ASN A 197 24.35 24.89 24.14
CA ASN A 197 23.64 26.08 24.57
C ASN A 197 22.29 25.81 25.25
N GLY A 198 21.96 24.56 25.59
CA GLY A 198 20.74 24.23 26.34
C GLY A 198 19.40 24.52 25.61
N VAL A 199 19.43 24.79 24.31
CA VAL A 199 18.22 24.95 23.51
C VAL A 199 17.83 23.58 22.99
N HIS A 200 16.74 23.04 23.52
CA HIS A 200 16.16 21.78 23.01
C HIS A 200 15.89 21.91 21.50
N ARG A 201 16.52 21.07 20.70
CA ARG A 201 16.31 21.05 19.25
C ARG A 201 14.86 20.67 18.96
N ALA A 202 14.22 21.42 18.05
CA ALA A 202 12.86 21.10 17.63
C ALA A 202 12.78 19.70 16.99
N LEU A 203 11.77 18.92 17.38
CA LEU A 203 11.48 17.60 16.84
C LEU A 203 10.46 17.73 15.70
N HIS A 204 10.82 17.26 14.52
CA HIS A 204 9.94 17.20 13.36
C HIS A 204 9.49 15.78 13.07
N LEU A 205 8.17 15.57 13.09
CA LEU A 205 7.50 14.30 12.79
C LEU A 205 6.91 14.34 11.38
N ILE A 206 6.91 13.24 10.64
CA ILE A 206 6.31 13.17 9.30
C ILE A 206 5.30 12.03 9.17
N GLY A 207 4.10 12.34 8.64
CA GLY A 207 3.10 11.35 8.25
C GLY A 207 2.77 11.48 6.77
N VAL A 208 2.97 10.43 5.97
CA VAL A 208 2.67 10.43 4.53
C VAL A 208 1.47 9.54 4.25
N ALA A 209 0.37 10.13 3.77
CA ALA A 209 -0.85 9.39 3.43
C ALA A 209 -1.83 10.24 2.61
N GLU A 210 -2.63 9.60 1.76
CA GLU A 210 -3.99 10.08 1.50
C GLU A 210 -4.77 9.88 2.81
N VAL A 211 -5.06 10.98 3.53
CA VAL A 211 -5.46 10.90 4.94
C VAL A 211 -6.89 10.40 5.09
N HIS A 212 -7.03 9.27 5.76
CA HIS A 212 -8.29 8.65 6.14
C HIS A 212 -8.36 8.42 7.66
N PRO A 213 -9.55 8.20 8.25
CA PRO A 213 -9.71 7.98 9.70
C PRO A 213 -8.82 6.86 10.28
N TRP A 214 -8.54 5.81 9.49
CA TRP A 214 -7.66 4.72 9.93
C TRP A 214 -6.17 5.08 10.00
N HIS A 215 -5.75 6.26 9.50
CA HIS A 215 -4.39 6.73 9.74
C HIS A 215 -4.20 7.26 11.15
N GLY A 216 -5.28 7.71 11.82
CA GLY A 216 -5.23 8.11 13.22
C GLY A 216 -4.33 9.32 13.51
N PHE A 217 -4.08 10.18 12.52
CA PHE A 217 -3.25 11.38 12.69
C PHE A 217 -3.88 12.39 13.64
N ASP A 218 -5.21 12.36 13.80
CA ASP A 218 -5.96 13.09 14.80
C ASP A 218 -5.53 12.75 16.24
N ARG A 219 -5.16 11.48 16.51
CA ARG A 219 -4.63 11.07 17.81
C ARG A 219 -3.26 11.70 18.11
N LEU A 220 -2.43 11.85 17.07
CA LEU A 220 -1.14 12.55 17.21
C LEU A 220 -1.34 14.05 17.45
N VAL A 221 -2.28 14.67 16.71
CA VAL A 221 -2.64 16.08 16.89
C VAL A 221 -3.18 16.32 18.30
N ALA A 222 -4.02 15.42 18.83
CA ALA A 222 -4.47 15.50 20.23
C ALA A 222 -3.29 15.37 21.20
N GLY A 223 -2.37 14.44 20.96
CA GLY A 223 -1.15 14.27 21.78
C GLY A 223 -0.27 15.52 21.79
N LEU A 224 -0.08 16.19 20.64
CA LEU A 224 0.61 17.46 20.56
C LEU A 224 -0.07 18.54 21.43
N GLY A 225 -1.40 18.58 21.44
CA GLY A 225 -2.16 19.52 22.27
C GLY A 225 -2.07 19.24 23.77
N GLU A 226 -1.89 18.01 24.17
CA GLU A 226 -1.76 17.59 25.57
C GLU A 226 -0.30 17.65 26.08
N TYR A 227 0.68 17.69 25.16
CA TYR A 227 2.09 17.76 25.51
C TYR A 227 2.45 19.07 26.23
N LYS A 228 3.20 18.97 27.34
CA LYS A 228 3.59 20.11 28.21
C LYS A 228 5.12 20.22 28.39
N GLY A 229 5.88 19.41 27.66
CA GLY A 229 7.34 19.49 27.73
C GLY A 229 7.90 20.73 27.01
N GLU A 230 9.20 20.91 27.11
CA GLU A 230 9.89 22.12 26.61
C GLU A 230 10.36 21.96 25.15
N THR A 231 10.50 20.71 24.65
CA THR A 231 10.94 20.44 23.25
C THR A 231 9.87 20.89 22.27
N PRO A 232 10.14 21.84 21.35
CA PRO A 232 9.19 22.17 20.30
C PRO A 232 8.97 20.98 19.37
N VAL A 233 7.71 20.62 19.10
CA VAL A 233 7.38 19.47 18.24
C VAL A 233 6.48 19.93 17.09
N TYR A 234 6.84 19.54 15.87
CA TYR A 234 6.11 19.88 14.65
C TYR A 234 5.70 18.60 13.91
N PHE A 235 4.46 18.57 13.44
CA PHE A 235 3.93 17.44 12.66
C PHE A 235 3.67 17.84 11.22
N HIS A 236 4.44 17.28 10.29
CA HIS A 236 4.31 17.44 8.85
C HIS A 236 3.39 16.36 8.28
N ILE A 237 2.24 16.77 7.76
CA ILE A 237 1.27 15.89 7.10
C ILE A 237 1.43 16.07 5.59
N VAL A 238 1.89 15.02 4.91
CA VAL A 238 2.04 14.99 3.46
C VAL A 238 0.99 14.07 2.85
N GLY A 239 0.18 14.62 1.95
CA GLY A 239 -0.91 13.95 1.26
C GLY A 239 -2.23 14.71 1.34
N GLY A 240 -3.23 14.24 0.59
CA GLY A 240 -4.56 14.83 0.57
C GLY A 240 -5.31 14.59 1.88
N VAL A 241 -6.07 15.58 2.32
CA VAL A 241 -7.04 15.45 3.42
C VAL A 241 -8.41 15.82 2.89
N HIS A 242 -9.37 14.90 3.01
CA HIS A 242 -10.74 15.19 2.56
C HIS A 242 -11.32 16.40 3.33
N PRO A 243 -11.99 17.38 2.67
CA PRO A 243 -12.50 18.59 3.32
C PRO A 243 -13.35 18.33 4.58
N ASN A 244 -14.23 17.31 4.54
CA ASN A 244 -15.03 16.97 5.72
C ASN A 244 -14.17 16.49 6.90
N HIS A 245 -13.09 15.76 6.65
CA HIS A 245 -12.17 15.30 7.70
C HIS A 245 -11.33 16.46 8.24
N MET A 246 -10.88 17.35 7.37
CA MET A 246 -10.22 18.58 7.76
C MET A 246 -11.11 19.42 8.68
N ASN A 247 -12.33 19.76 8.24
CA ASN A 247 -13.23 20.67 8.94
C ASN A 247 -13.81 20.11 10.23
N ASN A 248 -14.07 18.78 10.27
CA ASN A 248 -14.78 18.18 11.41
C ASN A 248 -13.85 17.51 12.42
N VAL A 249 -12.57 17.29 12.08
CA VAL A 249 -11.61 16.58 12.94
C VAL A 249 -10.37 17.42 13.21
N PHE A 250 -9.61 17.78 12.17
CA PHE A 250 -8.31 18.46 12.38
C PHE A 250 -8.46 19.89 12.88
N LEU A 251 -9.25 20.74 12.21
CA LEU A 251 -9.38 22.14 12.59
C LEU A 251 -9.93 22.32 14.02
N PRO A 252 -10.98 21.59 14.46
CA PRO A 252 -11.45 21.68 15.85
C PRO A 252 -10.40 21.27 16.90
N LEU A 253 -9.56 20.26 16.61
CA LEU A 253 -8.47 19.87 17.51
C LEU A 253 -7.38 20.95 17.57
N ILE A 254 -6.97 21.47 16.42
CA ILE A 254 -5.95 22.51 16.30
C ILE A 254 -6.37 23.79 17.04
N GLU A 255 -7.63 24.20 16.88
CA GLU A 255 -8.21 25.35 17.57
C GLU A 255 -8.32 25.12 19.08
N LYS A 256 -8.85 23.95 19.49
CA LYS A 256 -8.99 23.58 20.91
C LYS A 256 -7.68 23.67 21.67
N TYR A 257 -6.60 23.24 21.06
CA TYR A 257 -5.28 23.15 21.73
C TYR A 257 -4.35 24.31 21.38
N HIS A 258 -4.75 25.24 20.49
CA HIS A 258 -3.94 26.40 20.04
C HIS A 258 -2.60 25.98 19.40
N ILE A 259 -2.58 24.90 18.63
CA ILE A 259 -1.36 24.30 18.04
C ILE A 259 -1.28 24.48 16.51
N LYS A 260 -1.79 25.60 16.00
CA LYS A 260 -1.84 25.88 14.56
C LYS A 260 -0.45 25.84 13.90
N ASP A 261 0.55 26.36 14.59
CA ASP A 261 1.92 26.43 14.07
C ASP A 261 2.68 25.10 14.19
N ASN A 262 2.14 24.15 14.97
CA ASN A 262 2.74 22.83 15.18
C ASN A 262 2.27 21.76 14.18
N VAL A 263 1.17 21.99 13.43
CA VAL A 263 0.62 21.04 12.47
C VAL A 263 0.69 21.63 11.07
N ILE A 264 1.55 21.06 10.22
CA ILE A 264 1.90 21.60 8.91
C ILE A 264 1.35 20.69 7.83
N PHE A 265 0.38 21.17 7.04
CA PHE A 265 -0.21 20.45 5.92
C PHE A 265 0.48 20.84 4.62
N HIS A 266 1.16 19.90 3.99
CA HIS A 266 1.90 20.11 2.75
C HIS A 266 1.08 19.85 1.48
N GLY A 267 -0.09 19.21 1.61
CA GLY A 267 -0.78 18.64 0.45
C GLY A 267 0.00 17.45 -0.12
N THR A 268 -0.28 17.10 -1.36
CA THR A 268 0.34 15.95 -2.01
C THR A 268 1.71 16.32 -2.59
N LEU A 269 2.77 15.66 -2.15
CA LEU A 269 4.15 15.84 -2.62
C LEU A 269 4.72 14.52 -3.15
N PHE A 270 5.67 14.60 -4.08
CA PHE A 270 6.37 13.47 -4.70
C PHE A 270 7.85 13.78 -4.95
N GLY A 271 8.64 12.72 -5.20
CA GLY A 271 10.03 12.85 -5.62
C GLY A 271 10.87 13.71 -4.67
N ASP A 272 11.56 14.69 -5.23
CA ASP A 272 12.49 15.55 -4.48
C ASP A 272 11.80 16.44 -3.45
N GLU A 273 10.57 16.91 -3.72
CA GLU A 273 9.82 17.73 -2.78
C GLU A 273 9.44 16.93 -1.52
N LEU A 274 8.97 15.71 -1.70
CA LEU A 274 8.72 14.80 -0.57
C LEU A 274 10.01 14.49 0.19
N THR A 275 11.11 14.26 -0.51
CA THR A 275 12.42 13.95 0.08
C THR A 275 12.95 15.13 0.89
N LYS A 276 12.74 16.38 0.45
CA LYS A 276 13.10 17.58 1.22
C LYS A 276 12.37 17.66 2.58
N VAL A 277 11.08 17.27 2.62
CA VAL A 277 10.34 17.24 3.89
C VAL A 277 10.86 16.10 4.78
N PHE A 278 11.11 14.91 4.23
CA PHE A 278 11.71 13.81 5.01
C PHE A 278 13.06 14.21 5.63
N ASN A 279 13.92 14.90 4.89
CA ASN A 279 15.24 15.31 5.37
C ASN A 279 15.19 16.35 6.51
N GLN A 280 14.03 16.94 6.79
CA GLN A 280 13.81 17.82 7.95
C GLN A 280 13.31 17.05 9.18
N CYS A 281 12.87 15.80 9.02
CA CYS A 281 12.17 15.05 10.04
C CYS A 281 13.07 13.95 10.64
N GLN A 282 12.91 13.74 11.96
CA GLN A 282 13.67 12.74 12.71
C GLN A 282 12.86 11.46 12.97
N PHE A 283 11.52 11.52 12.81
CA PHE A 283 10.65 10.41 13.14
C PHE A 283 9.42 10.36 12.24
N ALA A 284 9.00 9.15 11.83
CA ALA A 284 7.87 8.99 10.93
C ALA A 284 6.63 8.40 11.64
N ILE A 285 5.45 8.75 11.12
CA ILE A 285 4.17 8.38 11.68
C ILE A 285 3.46 7.41 10.72
N GLY A 286 3.37 6.16 11.14
CA GLY A 286 2.60 5.12 10.47
C GLY A 286 1.09 5.27 10.68
N SER A 287 0.34 4.17 10.59
CA SER A 287 -1.09 4.22 10.91
C SER A 287 -1.31 4.05 12.40
N LEU A 288 -2.10 4.94 12.99
CA LEU A 288 -2.40 4.96 14.42
C LEU A 288 -3.87 4.61 14.73
N GLY A 289 -4.71 4.44 13.70
CA GLY A 289 -6.15 4.23 13.83
C GLY A 289 -6.69 3.01 13.08
N ARG A 290 -5.89 1.99 12.79
CA ARG A 290 -6.33 0.79 12.04
C ARG A 290 -7.43 0.00 12.73
N HIS A 291 -7.49 0.02 14.06
CA HIS A 291 -8.58 -0.55 14.85
C HIS A 291 -9.96 -0.02 14.42
N ARG A 292 -10.07 1.25 13.97
CA ARG A 292 -11.30 1.86 13.43
C ARG A 292 -11.85 1.16 12.18
N SER A 293 -10.98 0.53 11.40
CA SER A 293 -11.36 -0.26 10.21
C SER A 293 -11.54 -1.74 10.49
N GLY A 294 -11.32 -2.19 11.74
CA GLY A 294 -11.35 -3.60 12.11
C GLY A 294 -10.21 -4.45 11.52
N ILE A 295 -9.19 -3.79 10.95
CA ILE A 295 -8.00 -4.43 10.40
C ILE A 295 -6.85 -4.17 11.37
N THR A 296 -6.46 -5.19 12.11
CA THR A 296 -5.40 -5.08 13.12
C THR A 296 -4.05 -5.61 12.62
N VAL A 297 -4.07 -6.51 11.63
CA VAL A 297 -2.85 -7.09 11.05
C VAL A 297 -2.74 -6.63 9.60
N ILE A 298 -1.73 -5.83 9.29
CA ILE A 298 -1.54 -5.29 7.94
C ILE A 298 -0.09 -4.88 7.69
N LYS A 299 0.44 -5.25 6.52
CA LYS A 299 1.78 -4.91 6.06
C LYS A 299 1.72 -3.66 5.16
N THR A 300 1.78 -2.47 5.77
CA THR A 300 1.58 -1.20 5.05
C THR A 300 2.81 -0.82 4.20
N LEU A 301 2.57 -0.18 3.04
CA LEU A 301 3.65 0.32 2.18
C LEU A 301 4.49 1.40 2.89
N LYS A 302 3.86 2.25 3.69
CA LYS A 302 4.52 3.36 4.37
C LYS A 302 5.58 2.92 5.38
N ASN A 303 5.31 1.85 6.18
CA ASN A 303 6.29 1.33 7.13
C ASN A 303 7.56 0.85 6.39
N ARG A 304 7.38 0.23 5.21
CA ARG A 304 8.48 -0.19 4.35
C ARG A 304 9.25 0.98 3.76
N GLU A 305 8.54 2.01 3.31
CA GLU A 305 9.17 3.24 2.82
C GLU A 305 9.97 3.92 3.92
N TYR A 306 9.42 4.05 5.13
CA TYR A 306 10.12 4.66 6.27
C TYR A 306 11.42 3.90 6.61
N ALA A 307 11.36 2.59 6.74
CA ALA A 307 12.55 1.78 6.98
C ALA A 307 13.54 1.86 5.81
N THR A 308 13.06 1.93 4.57
CA THR A 308 13.94 2.08 3.39
C THR A 308 14.62 3.45 3.36
N ARG A 309 13.96 4.50 3.83
CA ARG A 309 14.57 5.84 4.02
C ARG A 309 15.53 5.87 5.21
N GLY A 310 15.46 4.90 6.10
CA GLY A 310 16.28 4.85 7.32
C GLY A 310 15.76 5.74 8.44
N ILE A 311 14.45 6.03 8.48
CA ILE A 311 13.82 6.82 9.53
C ILE A 311 13.09 5.93 10.55
N PRO A 312 13.30 6.09 11.87
CA PRO A 312 12.51 5.40 12.88
C PRO A 312 11.05 5.88 12.87
N PHE A 313 10.11 5.01 13.31
CA PHE A 313 8.69 5.33 13.19
C PHE A 313 7.82 4.66 14.25
N ILE A 314 6.57 5.17 14.36
CA ILE A 314 5.51 4.64 15.23
C ILE A 314 4.32 4.15 14.40
N TYR A 315 3.66 3.07 14.86
CA TYR A 315 2.37 2.62 14.33
C TYR A 315 1.62 1.79 15.38
N SER A 316 0.30 1.54 15.18
CA SER A 316 -0.55 0.82 16.15
C SER A 316 -0.99 -0.57 15.70
N GLU A 317 -0.96 -0.86 14.40
CA GLU A 317 -1.29 -2.19 13.86
C GLU A 317 -0.22 -3.25 14.18
N GLN A 318 -0.51 -4.51 13.84
CA GLN A 318 0.48 -5.59 13.84
C GLN A 318 1.07 -5.73 12.44
N ASP A 319 2.40 -5.68 12.36
CA ASP A 319 3.17 -5.90 11.15
C ASP A 319 4.38 -6.77 11.49
N SER A 320 4.29 -8.06 11.18
CA SER A 320 5.29 -9.05 11.54
C SER A 320 6.69 -8.77 10.99
N ASP A 321 6.82 -7.89 10.00
CA ASP A 321 8.12 -7.49 9.49
C ASP A 321 8.81 -6.44 10.39
N PHE A 322 8.04 -5.74 11.23
CA PHE A 322 8.52 -4.59 12.01
C PHE A 322 8.26 -4.64 13.51
N ASP A 323 7.34 -5.48 14.01
CA ASP A 323 6.89 -5.49 15.42
C ASP A 323 8.02 -5.65 16.45
N HIS A 324 9.17 -6.19 16.04
CA HIS A 324 10.33 -6.43 16.90
C HIS A 324 11.58 -5.63 16.49
N GLN A 325 11.43 -4.66 15.61
CA GLN A 325 12.57 -3.85 15.16
C GLN A 325 12.91 -2.75 16.17
N PRO A 326 14.19 -2.50 16.48
CA PRO A 326 14.60 -1.56 17.52
C PRO A 326 14.32 -0.09 17.15
N TYR A 327 14.06 0.20 15.88
CA TYR A 327 13.71 1.54 15.38
C TYR A 327 12.19 1.76 15.28
N VAL A 328 11.39 0.89 15.89
CA VAL A 328 9.94 0.97 15.86
C VAL A 328 9.38 1.19 17.25
N LEU A 329 8.55 2.21 17.39
CA LEU A 329 7.73 2.46 18.56
C LEU A 329 6.31 1.93 18.31
N LYS A 330 5.70 1.26 19.27
CA LYS A 330 4.33 0.76 19.16
C LYS A 330 3.37 1.67 19.94
N ALA A 331 2.36 2.18 19.24
CA ALA A 331 1.24 2.86 19.88
C ALA A 331 0.14 1.86 20.26
N PRO A 332 -0.64 2.15 21.32
CA PRO A 332 -1.86 1.38 21.60
C PRO A 332 -2.86 1.47 20.44
N ALA A 333 -3.58 0.37 20.17
CA ALA A 333 -4.61 0.32 19.13
C ALA A 333 -5.99 0.73 19.71
N ASP A 334 -6.07 1.96 20.18
CA ASP A 334 -7.26 2.58 20.79
C ASP A 334 -7.41 4.05 20.37
N GLU A 335 -8.30 4.80 21.02
CA GLU A 335 -8.56 6.22 20.72
C GLU A 335 -7.75 7.19 21.61
N SER A 336 -6.84 6.71 22.46
CA SER A 336 -6.04 7.58 23.32
C SER A 336 -5.14 8.50 22.48
N PRO A 337 -4.91 9.76 22.91
CA PRO A 337 -3.88 10.61 22.32
C PRO A 337 -2.51 9.93 22.34
N ILE A 338 -1.69 10.23 21.34
CA ILE A 338 -0.32 9.69 21.29
C ILE A 338 0.56 10.45 22.26
N ASP A 339 1.27 9.71 23.10
CA ASP A 339 2.21 10.29 24.04
C ASP A 339 3.46 10.83 23.31
N ILE A 340 3.57 12.14 23.23
CA ILE A 340 4.68 12.83 22.56
C ILE A 340 5.98 12.68 23.37
N GLN A 341 5.91 12.65 24.71
CA GLN A 341 7.10 12.45 25.54
C GLN A 341 7.70 11.07 25.28
N GLN A 342 6.88 10.04 25.08
CA GLN A 342 7.36 8.70 24.73
C GLN A 342 8.12 8.69 23.39
N ILE A 343 7.69 9.50 22.41
CA ILE A 343 8.43 9.63 21.12
C ILE A 343 9.78 10.31 21.35
N ILE A 344 9.82 11.39 22.14
CA ILE A 344 11.05 12.10 22.48
C ILE A 344 12.01 11.17 23.20
N ASP A 345 11.57 10.50 24.26
CA ASP A 345 12.37 9.53 25.03
C ASP A 345 12.89 8.38 24.17
N PHE A 346 12.12 7.96 23.16
CA PHE A 346 12.53 6.95 22.22
C PHE A 346 13.67 7.45 21.32
N ILE A 347 13.52 8.65 20.76
CA ILE A 347 14.53 9.25 19.86
C ILE A 347 15.83 9.53 20.62
N ASP A 348 15.76 10.03 21.84
CA ASP A 348 16.94 10.34 22.67
C ASP A 348 17.79 9.09 23.00
N ARG A 349 17.17 7.92 23.03
CA ARG A 349 17.85 6.62 23.24
C ARG A 349 18.23 5.93 21.95
N PHE A 350 17.74 6.44 20.82
CA PHE A 350 17.90 5.79 19.55
C PHE A 350 19.27 6.07 18.92
N SER A 351 19.99 5.03 18.50
CA SER A 351 21.40 5.14 18.06
C SER A 351 21.69 4.53 16.70
N MET A 352 20.69 3.91 16.03
CA MET A 352 20.94 3.34 14.69
C MET A 352 21.06 4.43 13.63
N ASN A 353 21.99 4.28 12.72
CA ASN A 353 22.07 5.13 11.54
C ASN A 353 21.05 4.71 10.45
N PRO A 354 20.72 5.59 9.50
CA PRO A 354 19.77 5.30 8.44
C PRO A 354 20.14 4.09 7.57
N GLU A 355 21.43 3.88 7.29
CA GLU A 355 21.91 2.75 6.51
C GLU A 355 21.62 1.42 7.18
N ASP A 356 21.79 1.33 8.50
CA ASP A 356 21.54 0.10 9.25
C ASP A 356 20.07 -0.23 9.34
N ILE A 357 19.20 0.79 9.48
CA ILE A 357 17.73 0.59 9.37
C ILE A 357 17.40 0.05 7.97
N ARG A 358 17.89 0.68 6.92
CA ARG A 358 17.66 0.29 5.53
C ARG A 358 18.08 -1.14 5.23
N LYS A 359 19.21 -1.61 5.74
CA LYS A 359 19.69 -2.99 5.59
C LYS A 359 18.71 -4.01 6.13
N THR A 360 17.96 -3.70 7.20
CA THR A 360 17.00 -4.64 7.79
C THR A 360 15.86 -5.02 6.84
N VAL A 361 15.59 -4.21 5.81
CA VAL A 361 14.48 -4.40 4.86
C VAL A 361 14.91 -4.80 3.45
N GLU A 362 16.19 -5.12 3.22
CA GLU A 362 16.69 -5.59 1.91
C GLU A 362 15.96 -6.86 1.43
N HIS A 363 15.55 -7.72 2.34
CA HIS A 363 14.78 -8.91 2.04
C HIS A 363 13.33 -8.61 1.61
N LEU A 364 12.86 -7.37 1.75
CA LEU A 364 11.52 -6.91 1.35
C LEU A 364 11.51 -6.28 -0.05
N THR A 365 12.53 -6.43 -0.89
CA THR A 365 12.47 -5.93 -2.26
C THR A 365 11.40 -6.65 -3.07
N TRP A 366 10.74 -5.95 -4.01
CA TRP A 366 9.77 -6.58 -4.91
C TRP A 366 10.38 -7.71 -5.72
N LYS A 367 11.66 -7.62 -6.07
CA LYS A 367 12.40 -8.72 -6.70
C LYS A 367 12.28 -10.02 -5.88
N ILE A 368 12.62 -9.96 -4.58
CA ILE A 368 12.58 -11.12 -3.68
C ILE A 368 11.14 -11.58 -3.44
N GLN A 369 10.19 -10.65 -3.25
CA GLN A 369 8.79 -11.02 -3.00
C GLN A 369 8.17 -11.71 -4.24
N MET A 370 8.44 -11.24 -5.44
CA MET A 370 7.95 -11.86 -6.66
C MET A 370 8.66 -13.19 -6.95
N GLN A 371 9.94 -13.32 -6.62
CA GLN A 371 10.66 -14.59 -6.72
C GLN A 371 10.00 -15.67 -5.85
N ARG A 372 9.61 -15.37 -4.62
CA ARG A 372 8.87 -16.30 -3.74
C ARG A 372 7.58 -16.80 -4.37
N VAL A 373 6.85 -15.93 -5.07
CA VAL A 373 5.61 -16.34 -5.77
C VAL A 373 5.95 -17.36 -6.86
N ILE A 374 6.93 -17.04 -7.71
CA ILE A 374 7.32 -17.92 -8.83
C ILE A 374 7.84 -19.27 -8.32
N GLU A 375 8.75 -19.28 -7.36
CA GLU A 375 9.29 -20.52 -6.78
C GLU A 375 8.22 -21.41 -6.17
N THR A 376 7.20 -20.80 -5.55
CA THR A 376 6.08 -21.57 -5.00
C THR A 376 5.25 -22.18 -6.11
N ILE A 377 4.96 -21.45 -7.18
CA ILE A 377 4.15 -21.96 -8.30
C ILE A 377 4.87 -23.06 -9.06
N VAL A 378 6.18 -22.93 -9.28
CA VAL A 378 6.97 -23.97 -9.99
C VAL A 378 7.04 -25.29 -9.21
N LYS A 379 6.89 -25.26 -7.89
CA LYS A 379 6.89 -26.45 -7.01
C LYS A 379 5.51 -27.10 -6.88
N LEU A 380 4.48 -26.51 -7.44
CA LEU A 380 3.10 -27.01 -7.39
C LEU A 380 2.75 -27.88 -8.57
#